data_e182325cda000714bd85146d73dec6ab
#
_entry.id   e182325cda000714bd85146d73dec6ab
#
_cell.length_a   1.000
_cell.length_b   1.000
_cell.length_c   1.000
_cell.angle_alpha   90.00
_cell.angle_beta   90.00
_cell.angle_gamma   90.00
#
_symmetry.space_group_name_H-M   'P 1'
#
loop_
_entity.id
_entity.type
_entity.pdbx_description
1 polymer ?
#
loop_
_entity_poly.entity_id
_entity_poly.type
_entity_poly.pdbx_seq_one_letter_code
_entity_poly.pdbx_strand_id
1 'polypeptide(L)'
;MTAGPAIRPDGGPGTQPGVVSRWADLGGPAGGPLIVCVHGLGGSAANWVAVAPLLTGSCRVLAPDLAGHGLTQSRGRGTGVAANRALLHRFLASVSPGPAILMGNSMGGMISLLEASAHPGAVAGLILVDPALPLLPAQLDPLVTAVFVLYLIPGIGRAVTARQRRQPPARQVAGVLRLCCAEPSRVAADVITRHVQVLAQRARFTGAGQDFSAAIRSVIATVGCPGRRAYQRRIHSVACPVLLIHGTGDRLVPVTAARTAARQNPGWTLAEITGVGHVPQLEAPVSTARVITGWLRAAGRTAAEAAAPGRQEQARPAAAG
;
A
#
# COMPACT_ATOMS: atom_id res chain seq x y z
N MET A 1 12.78 9.83 -25.08
CA MET A 1 11.52 9.89 -24.32
C MET A 1 10.95 8.48 -24.30
N THR A 2 11.26 7.70 -23.27
CA THR A 2 10.69 6.34 -23.11
C THR A 2 9.24 6.49 -22.67
N ALA A 3 8.31 5.91 -23.41
CA ALA A 3 6.91 5.84 -23.06
C ALA A 3 6.81 5.23 -21.64
N GLY A 4 6.23 5.96 -20.70
CA GLY A 4 6.02 5.45 -19.34
C GLY A 4 5.13 4.21 -19.33
N PRO A 5 5.17 3.39 -18.26
CA PRO A 5 4.47 2.11 -18.18
C PRO A 5 3.01 2.25 -18.58
N ALA A 6 2.59 1.43 -19.52
CA ALA A 6 1.21 1.42 -20.03
C ALA A 6 0.28 0.89 -18.93
N ILE A 7 -0.65 1.72 -18.47
CA ILE A 7 -1.82 1.22 -17.72
C ILE A 7 -2.65 0.43 -18.74
N ARG A 8 -2.61 -0.89 -18.68
CA ARG A 8 -3.41 -1.72 -19.58
C ARG A 8 -4.89 -1.55 -19.23
N PRO A 9 -5.71 -1.06 -20.15
CA PRO A 9 -7.13 -0.77 -19.91
C PRO A 9 -7.97 -2.04 -19.70
N ASP A 10 -7.49 -3.18 -20.17
CA ASP A 10 -8.17 -4.47 -20.09
C ASP A 10 -7.24 -5.46 -19.43
N GLY A 11 -7.73 -6.14 -18.42
CA GLY A 11 -6.96 -7.12 -17.65
C GLY A 11 -6.10 -7.97 -18.59
N GLY A 12 -4.80 -8.15 -18.24
CA GLY A 12 -3.89 -8.98 -19.03
C GLY A 12 -4.45 -10.38 -19.28
N PRO A 13 -3.86 -11.18 -20.19
CA PRO A 13 -4.31 -12.53 -20.48
C PRO A 13 -4.26 -13.36 -19.20
N GLY A 14 -5.41 -13.62 -18.59
CA GLY A 14 -5.52 -14.34 -17.31
C GLY A 14 -6.67 -13.87 -16.41
N THR A 15 -7.50 -12.91 -16.83
CA THR A 15 -8.70 -12.57 -16.07
C THR A 15 -9.65 -13.77 -16.03
N GLN A 16 -9.63 -14.47 -14.90
CA GLN A 16 -10.68 -15.45 -14.61
C GLN A 16 -12.03 -14.72 -14.54
N PRO A 17 -13.12 -15.33 -15.03
CA PRO A 17 -14.47 -14.78 -14.89
C PRO A 17 -14.73 -14.41 -13.43
N GLY A 18 -14.98 -13.13 -13.13
CA GLY A 18 -15.27 -12.64 -11.78
C GLY A 18 -14.23 -11.74 -11.11
N VAL A 19 -12.98 -11.66 -11.58
CA VAL A 19 -11.98 -10.71 -11.07
C VAL A 19 -11.88 -9.51 -12.01
N VAL A 20 -12.80 -8.56 -11.88
CA VAL A 20 -12.74 -7.30 -12.65
C VAL A 20 -12.06 -6.24 -11.78
N SER A 21 -10.73 -6.33 -11.69
CA SER A 21 -9.88 -5.24 -11.20
C SER A 21 -9.07 -4.70 -12.36
N ARG A 22 -9.05 -3.39 -12.53
CA ARG A 22 -8.05 -2.72 -13.37
C ARG A 22 -6.72 -2.73 -12.64
N TRP A 23 -5.64 -2.94 -13.35
CA TRP A 23 -4.31 -2.94 -12.76
C TRP A 23 -3.27 -2.44 -13.76
N ALA A 24 -2.17 -1.93 -13.25
CA ALA A 24 -1.03 -1.52 -14.03
C ALA A 24 0.08 -2.57 -13.91
N ASP A 25 0.65 -2.92 -15.06
CA ASP A 25 1.92 -3.59 -15.15
C ASP A 25 3.01 -2.51 -15.18
N LEU A 26 3.75 -2.39 -14.09
CA LEU A 26 4.78 -1.38 -13.94
C LEU A 26 6.17 -1.88 -14.39
N GLY A 27 6.26 -3.14 -14.85
CA GLY A 27 7.46 -3.70 -15.46
C GLY A 27 8.26 -4.62 -14.53
N GLY A 28 9.48 -4.92 -14.98
CA GLY A 28 10.44 -5.80 -14.32
C GLY A 28 10.48 -7.22 -14.88
N PRO A 29 11.50 -8.02 -14.51
CA PRO A 29 11.73 -9.35 -15.06
C PRO A 29 10.65 -10.33 -14.62
N ALA A 30 10.16 -11.15 -15.55
CA ALA A 30 9.09 -12.13 -15.28
C ALA A 30 9.47 -13.16 -14.20
N GLY A 31 10.74 -13.53 -14.10
CA GLY A 31 11.26 -14.45 -13.08
C GLY A 31 11.74 -13.79 -11.79
N GLY A 32 11.65 -12.46 -11.67
CA GLY A 32 12.02 -11.75 -10.44
C GLY A 32 10.95 -11.86 -9.35
N PRO A 33 11.30 -11.54 -8.09
CA PRO A 33 10.33 -11.45 -7.01
C PRO A 33 9.16 -10.55 -7.38
N LEU A 34 7.94 -11.04 -7.20
CA LEU A 34 6.73 -10.27 -7.50
C LEU A 34 6.40 -9.34 -6.35
N ILE A 35 6.33 -8.04 -6.65
CA ILE A 35 5.80 -7.00 -5.76
C ILE A 35 4.42 -6.59 -6.25
N VAL A 36 3.40 -6.73 -5.41
CA VAL A 36 2.05 -6.22 -5.66
C VAL A 36 1.82 -4.98 -4.83
N CYS A 37 1.63 -3.85 -5.52
CA CYS A 37 1.52 -2.51 -4.94
C CYS A 37 0.05 -2.16 -4.65
N VAL A 38 -0.31 -1.99 -3.38
CA VAL A 38 -1.68 -1.74 -2.93
C VAL A 38 -1.81 -0.28 -2.46
N HIS A 39 -2.54 0.53 -3.23
CA HIS A 39 -2.68 1.97 -2.96
C HIS A 39 -3.58 2.29 -1.76
N GLY A 40 -3.48 3.53 -1.26
CA GLY A 40 -4.28 4.05 -0.16
C GLY A 40 -5.70 4.48 -0.56
N LEU A 41 -6.42 5.03 0.41
CA LEU A 41 -7.77 5.57 0.25
C LEU A 41 -7.80 6.67 -0.82
N GLY A 42 -8.69 6.54 -1.79
CA GLY A 42 -8.81 7.50 -2.91
C GLY A 42 -7.69 7.42 -3.95
N GLY A 43 -6.71 6.54 -3.76
CA GLY A 43 -5.58 6.34 -4.66
C GLY A 43 -5.89 5.47 -5.88
N SER A 44 -4.84 5.08 -6.58
CA SER A 44 -4.84 4.21 -7.75
C SER A 44 -3.45 3.62 -8.00
N ALA A 45 -3.30 2.81 -9.03
CA ALA A 45 -1.99 2.35 -9.51
C ALA A 45 -0.99 3.49 -9.78
N ALA A 46 -1.50 4.70 -10.09
CA ALA A 46 -0.66 5.89 -10.28
C ALA A 46 0.17 6.28 -9.04
N ASN A 47 -0.23 5.84 -7.84
CA ASN A 47 0.55 6.07 -6.61
C ASN A 47 1.96 5.45 -6.64
N TRP A 48 2.22 4.55 -7.58
CA TRP A 48 3.45 3.76 -7.62
C TRP A 48 4.37 4.09 -8.78
N VAL A 49 3.92 4.94 -9.73
CA VAL A 49 4.66 5.22 -10.97
C VAL A 49 6.00 5.91 -10.75
N ALA A 50 6.19 6.62 -9.63
CA ALA A 50 7.46 7.26 -9.31
C ALA A 50 8.49 6.30 -8.72
N VAL A 51 8.06 5.35 -7.87
CA VAL A 51 8.97 4.43 -7.17
C VAL A 51 9.19 3.12 -7.94
N ALA A 52 8.19 2.62 -8.67
CA ALA A 52 8.26 1.34 -9.35
C ALA A 52 9.41 1.22 -10.34
N PRO A 53 9.72 2.20 -11.21
CA PRO A 53 10.86 2.11 -12.13
C PRO A 53 12.21 1.89 -11.44
N LEU A 54 12.33 2.32 -10.18
CA LEU A 54 13.54 2.15 -9.37
C LEU A 54 13.66 0.73 -8.77
N LEU A 55 12.61 -0.08 -8.85
CA LEU A 55 12.55 -1.46 -8.36
C LEU A 55 12.56 -2.50 -9.49
N THR A 56 12.15 -2.10 -10.70
CA THR A 56 11.97 -3.00 -11.85
C THR A 56 13.25 -3.57 -12.42
N GLY A 57 14.42 -3.11 -11.98
CA GLY A 57 15.69 -3.74 -12.33
C GLY A 57 15.86 -5.16 -11.78
N SER A 58 15.14 -5.50 -10.69
CA SER A 58 15.25 -6.80 -10.03
C SER A 58 13.92 -7.44 -9.66
N CYS A 59 12.84 -6.67 -9.61
CA CYS A 59 11.53 -7.13 -9.18
C CYS A 59 10.49 -6.94 -10.27
N ARG A 60 9.54 -7.86 -10.36
CA ARG A 60 8.31 -7.70 -11.13
C ARG A 60 7.33 -6.86 -10.32
N VAL A 61 6.78 -5.78 -10.87
CA VAL A 61 5.93 -4.85 -10.13
C VAL A 61 4.55 -4.73 -10.79
N LEU A 62 3.50 -5.09 -10.05
CA LEU A 62 2.10 -4.97 -10.46
C LEU A 62 1.34 -4.09 -9.46
N ALA A 63 0.37 -3.31 -9.94
CA ALA A 63 -0.42 -2.42 -9.10
C ALA A 63 -1.92 -2.50 -9.46
N PRO A 64 -2.73 -3.27 -8.70
CA PRO A 64 -4.18 -3.28 -8.88
C PRO A 64 -4.83 -2.01 -8.34
N ASP A 65 -5.89 -1.57 -9.02
CA ASP A 65 -6.83 -0.60 -8.47
C ASP A 65 -7.87 -1.32 -7.60
N LEU A 66 -8.01 -0.90 -6.36
CA LEU A 66 -8.99 -1.45 -5.41
C LEU A 66 -10.43 -1.13 -5.86
N ALA A 67 -11.40 -1.96 -5.47
CA ALA A 67 -12.81 -1.74 -5.79
C ALA A 67 -13.28 -0.38 -5.26
N GLY A 68 -13.95 0.38 -6.12
CA GLY A 68 -14.37 1.75 -5.81
C GLY A 68 -13.26 2.79 -5.86
N HIS A 69 -12.06 2.44 -6.35
CA HIS A 69 -10.89 3.34 -6.45
C HIS A 69 -10.25 3.25 -7.84
N GLY A 70 -9.39 4.22 -8.17
CA GLY A 70 -8.72 4.26 -9.46
C GLY A 70 -9.71 4.10 -10.61
N LEU A 71 -9.46 3.18 -11.53
CA LEU A 71 -10.32 2.84 -12.65
C LEU A 71 -11.17 1.57 -12.42
N THR A 72 -11.11 0.98 -11.21
CA THR A 72 -11.95 -0.16 -10.83
C THR A 72 -13.25 0.30 -10.21
N GLN A 73 -14.37 0.07 -10.91
CA GLN A 73 -15.70 0.34 -10.39
C GLN A 73 -16.12 -0.70 -9.35
N SER A 74 -16.90 -0.29 -8.35
CA SER A 74 -17.44 -1.20 -7.34
C SER A 74 -18.42 -2.23 -7.92
N ARG A 75 -19.27 -1.83 -8.87
CA ARG A 75 -20.28 -2.68 -9.51
C ARG A 75 -21.08 -3.52 -8.51
N GLY A 76 -21.56 -2.90 -7.44
CA GLY A 76 -22.31 -3.55 -6.37
C GLY A 76 -21.46 -4.34 -5.37
N ARG A 77 -20.15 -4.42 -5.55
CA ARG A 77 -19.21 -4.97 -4.54
C ARG A 77 -18.97 -3.93 -3.45
N GLY A 78 -18.73 -4.38 -2.23
CA GLY A 78 -18.29 -3.51 -1.16
C GLY A 78 -16.92 -2.87 -1.47
N THR A 79 -16.72 -1.66 -0.99
CA THR A 79 -15.47 -0.89 -1.18
C THR A 79 -14.68 -0.71 0.10
N GLY A 80 -15.15 -1.32 1.18
CA GLY A 80 -14.47 -1.32 2.48
C GLY A 80 -13.25 -2.24 2.52
N VAL A 81 -12.54 -2.20 3.63
CA VAL A 81 -11.28 -2.92 3.87
C VAL A 81 -11.43 -4.43 3.63
N ALA A 82 -12.47 -5.07 4.19
CA ALA A 82 -12.68 -6.51 4.03
C ALA A 82 -12.96 -6.93 2.59
N ALA A 83 -13.79 -6.17 1.86
CA ALA A 83 -14.10 -6.45 0.46
C ALA A 83 -12.87 -6.27 -0.44
N ASN A 84 -12.07 -5.23 -0.18
CA ASN A 84 -10.85 -4.98 -0.92
C ASN A 84 -9.73 -5.98 -0.57
N ARG A 85 -9.66 -6.49 0.67
CA ARG A 85 -8.80 -7.63 1.01
C ARG A 85 -9.18 -8.87 0.20
N ALA A 86 -10.46 -9.20 0.12
CA ALA A 86 -10.94 -10.33 -0.68
C ALA A 86 -10.67 -10.15 -2.19
N LEU A 87 -10.72 -8.90 -2.70
CA LEU A 87 -10.33 -8.60 -4.07
C LEU A 87 -8.82 -8.79 -4.27
N LEU A 88 -8.00 -8.32 -3.35
CA LEU A 88 -6.55 -8.50 -3.38
C LEU A 88 -6.18 -9.99 -3.37
N HIS A 89 -6.80 -10.79 -2.51
CA HIS A 89 -6.59 -12.24 -2.46
C HIS A 89 -6.83 -12.90 -3.83
N ARG A 90 -7.97 -12.62 -4.46
CA ARG A 90 -8.28 -13.13 -5.80
C ARG A 90 -7.30 -12.63 -6.87
N PHE A 91 -6.88 -11.37 -6.76
CA PHE A 91 -5.87 -10.81 -7.67
C PHE A 91 -4.55 -11.58 -7.53
N LEU A 92 -4.05 -11.80 -6.32
CA LEU A 92 -2.83 -12.57 -6.07
C LEU A 92 -2.91 -13.96 -6.69
N ALA A 93 -3.99 -14.70 -6.45
CA ALA A 93 -4.22 -16.01 -7.03
C ALA A 93 -4.25 -16.02 -8.58
N SER A 94 -4.60 -14.88 -9.21
CA SER A 94 -4.66 -14.76 -10.67
C SER A 94 -3.34 -14.38 -11.33
N VAL A 95 -2.39 -13.79 -10.58
CA VAL A 95 -1.14 -13.26 -11.15
C VAL A 95 0.11 -13.99 -10.70
N SER A 96 0.03 -14.83 -9.67
CA SER A 96 1.18 -15.55 -9.13
C SER A 96 0.83 -16.97 -8.70
N PRO A 97 1.60 -17.99 -9.13
CA PRO A 97 1.47 -19.35 -8.60
C PRO A 97 2.07 -19.52 -7.20
N GLY A 98 2.86 -18.54 -6.73
CA GLY A 98 3.56 -18.54 -5.44
C GLY A 98 3.31 -17.28 -4.63
N PRO A 99 3.90 -17.20 -3.42
CA PRO A 99 3.72 -16.06 -2.55
C PRO A 99 4.34 -14.78 -3.14
N ALA A 100 3.64 -13.64 -2.98
CA ALA A 100 4.10 -12.34 -3.44
C ALA A 100 4.51 -11.43 -2.28
N ILE A 101 5.35 -10.44 -2.56
CA ILE A 101 5.61 -9.33 -1.64
C ILE A 101 4.50 -8.30 -1.82
N LEU A 102 3.82 -7.91 -0.74
CA LEU A 102 2.83 -6.85 -0.79
C LEU A 102 3.45 -5.52 -0.36
N MET A 103 3.35 -4.51 -1.21
CA MET A 103 3.76 -3.14 -0.89
C MET A 103 2.52 -2.27 -0.78
N GLY A 104 2.14 -1.89 0.45
CA GLY A 104 0.88 -1.19 0.71
C GLY A 104 1.07 0.18 1.36
N ASN A 105 0.41 1.22 0.82
CA ASN A 105 0.37 2.55 1.42
C ASN A 105 -0.97 2.78 2.14
N SER A 106 -0.92 3.32 3.36
CA SER A 106 -2.11 3.75 4.11
C SER A 106 -3.16 2.64 4.27
N MET A 107 -4.38 2.80 3.75
CA MET A 107 -5.41 1.75 3.67
C MET A 107 -4.89 0.50 2.94
N GLY A 108 -4.06 0.66 1.91
CA GLY A 108 -3.43 -0.45 1.21
C GLY A 108 -2.48 -1.24 2.11
N GLY A 109 -1.75 -0.56 2.99
CA GLY A 109 -0.92 -1.20 4.00
C GLY A 109 -1.74 -2.00 5.02
N MET A 110 -2.86 -1.44 5.48
CA MET A 110 -3.84 -2.16 6.32
C MET A 110 -4.38 -3.41 5.63
N ILE A 111 -4.79 -3.29 4.36
CA ILE A 111 -5.31 -4.41 3.58
C ILE A 111 -4.25 -5.50 3.41
N SER A 112 -3.00 -5.11 3.12
CA SER A 112 -1.86 -6.02 2.99
C SER A 112 -1.54 -6.76 4.29
N LEU A 113 -1.57 -6.07 5.44
CA LEU A 113 -1.43 -6.69 6.77
C LEU A 113 -2.52 -7.73 7.03
N LEU A 114 -3.76 -7.37 6.75
CA LEU A 114 -4.91 -8.26 6.93
C LEU A 114 -4.85 -9.47 5.99
N GLU A 115 -4.32 -9.30 4.78
CA GLU A 115 -4.12 -10.40 3.83
C GLU A 115 -3.03 -11.36 4.32
N ALA A 116 -1.87 -10.84 4.73
CA ALA A 116 -0.78 -11.64 5.26
C ALA A 116 -1.17 -12.43 6.53
N SER A 117 -1.98 -11.80 7.41
CA SER A 117 -2.53 -12.46 8.60
C SER A 117 -3.54 -13.57 8.27
N ALA A 118 -4.33 -13.39 7.20
CA ALA A 118 -5.40 -14.34 6.84
C ALA A 118 -4.90 -15.47 5.93
N HIS A 119 -3.93 -15.20 5.07
CA HIS A 119 -3.39 -16.11 4.07
C HIS A 119 -1.85 -16.04 4.04
N PRO A 120 -1.17 -16.52 5.11
CA PRO A 120 0.29 -16.40 5.23
C PRO A 120 1.05 -17.08 4.08
N GLY A 121 0.51 -18.15 3.50
CA GLY A 121 1.11 -18.81 2.33
C GLY A 121 1.05 -18.02 1.02
N ALA A 122 0.25 -16.95 0.94
CA ALA A 122 0.16 -16.11 -0.24
C ALA A 122 1.11 -14.89 -0.19
N VAL A 123 1.75 -14.62 0.96
CA VAL A 123 2.52 -13.40 1.19
C VAL A 123 3.94 -13.73 1.66
N ALA A 124 4.91 -13.48 0.78
CA ALA A 124 6.34 -13.70 1.05
C ALA A 124 6.96 -12.63 1.97
N GLY A 125 6.38 -11.42 1.98
CA GLY A 125 6.85 -10.31 2.79
C GLY A 125 5.96 -9.10 2.65
N LEU A 126 6.05 -8.15 3.60
CA LEU A 126 5.31 -6.90 3.60
C LEU A 126 6.25 -5.71 3.53
N ILE A 127 5.93 -4.77 2.66
CA ILE A 127 6.50 -3.43 2.62
C ILE A 127 5.35 -2.46 2.93
N LEU A 128 5.33 -1.95 4.13
CA LEU A 128 4.27 -1.08 4.62
C LEU A 128 4.75 0.38 4.54
N VAL A 129 4.07 1.18 3.74
CA VAL A 129 4.41 2.59 3.52
C VAL A 129 3.33 3.44 4.17
N ASP A 130 3.67 4.09 5.27
CA ASP A 130 2.74 4.89 6.09
C ASP A 130 1.38 4.20 6.28
N PRO A 131 1.36 2.94 6.76
CA PRO A 131 0.13 2.14 6.82
C PRO A 131 -0.87 2.76 7.80
N ALA A 132 -2.17 2.57 7.55
CA ALA A 132 -3.20 2.93 8.50
C ALA A 132 -3.11 2.01 9.73
N LEU A 133 -2.49 2.49 10.79
CA LEU A 133 -2.26 1.79 12.06
C LEU A 133 -3.24 2.25 13.13
N PRO A 134 -3.47 1.44 14.18
CA PRO A 134 -4.22 1.87 15.35
C PRO A 134 -3.54 3.07 16.03
N LEU A 135 -4.29 4.16 16.22
CA LEU A 135 -3.80 5.39 16.85
C LEU A 135 -4.31 5.50 18.30
N LEU A 136 -3.49 6.08 19.17
CA LEU A 136 -3.97 6.57 20.46
C LEU A 136 -4.63 7.95 20.28
N PRO A 137 -5.66 8.30 21.06
CA PRO A 137 -6.31 9.61 20.94
C PRO A 137 -5.34 10.79 21.00
N ALA A 138 -4.31 10.71 21.85
CA ALA A 138 -3.28 11.75 21.98
C ALA A 138 -2.35 11.89 20.75
N GLN A 139 -2.41 10.97 19.80
CA GLN A 139 -1.60 10.99 18.58
C GLN A 139 -2.34 11.61 17.39
N LEU A 140 -3.64 11.90 17.54
CA LEU A 140 -4.47 12.41 16.44
C LEU A 140 -4.22 13.90 16.21
N ASP A 141 -3.93 14.27 14.95
CA ASP A 141 -3.96 15.68 14.52
C ASP A 141 -5.43 16.16 14.57
N PRO A 142 -5.74 17.24 15.32
CA PRO A 142 -7.13 17.71 15.48
C PRO A 142 -7.79 18.10 14.16
N LEU A 143 -7.05 18.72 13.23
CA LEU A 143 -7.58 19.15 11.94
C LEU A 143 -7.87 17.95 11.04
N VAL A 144 -6.93 17.01 10.96
CA VAL A 144 -7.12 15.76 10.23
C VAL A 144 -8.29 14.97 10.81
N THR A 145 -8.38 14.87 12.13
CA THR A 145 -9.50 14.20 12.82
C THR A 145 -10.83 14.86 12.47
N ALA A 146 -10.92 16.19 12.50
CA ALA A 146 -12.14 16.91 12.14
C ALA A 146 -12.57 16.61 10.70
N VAL A 147 -11.61 16.57 9.75
CA VAL A 147 -11.90 16.18 8.35
C VAL A 147 -12.47 14.77 8.27
N PHE A 148 -11.87 13.80 8.96
CA PHE A 148 -12.37 12.43 8.96
C PHE A 148 -13.74 12.28 9.62
N VAL A 149 -13.98 13.00 10.71
CA VAL A 149 -15.28 13.02 11.41
C VAL A 149 -16.41 13.54 10.50
N LEU A 150 -16.14 14.56 9.67
CA LEU A 150 -17.13 15.06 8.70
C LEU A 150 -17.63 13.95 7.74
N TYR A 151 -16.76 13.01 7.37
CA TYR A 151 -17.17 11.87 6.53
C TYR A 151 -18.00 10.81 7.28
N LEU A 152 -17.95 10.79 8.60
CA LEU A 152 -18.77 9.87 9.42
C LEU A 152 -20.19 10.37 9.57
N ILE A 153 -20.43 11.69 9.51
CA ILE A 153 -21.76 12.27 9.70
C ILE A 153 -22.63 12.00 8.46
N PRO A 154 -23.78 11.32 8.62
CA PRO A 154 -24.70 11.05 7.53
C PRO A 154 -25.11 12.33 6.79
N GLY A 155 -25.02 12.33 5.46
CA GLY A 155 -25.33 13.51 4.63
C GLY A 155 -24.16 14.46 4.45
N ILE A 156 -23.42 14.84 5.49
CA ILE A 156 -22.27 15.77 5.39
C ILE A 156 -21.16 15.17 4.52
N GLY A 157 -20.75 13.94 4.74
CA GLY A 157 -19.73 13.27 3.91
C GLY A 157 -20.12 13.21 2.44
N ARG A 158 -21.41 13.03 2.13
CA ARG A 158 -21.93 13.09 0.74
C ARG A 158 -21.83 14.50 0.17
N ALA A 159 -22.20 15.52 0.92
CA ALA A 159 -22.13 16.92 0.49
C ALA A 159 -20.68 17.36 0.26
N VAL A 160 -19.75 17.01 1.17
CA VAL A 160 -18.31 17.28 1.01
C VAL A 160 -17.78 16.62 -0.26
N THR A 161 -18.05 15.33 -0.48
CA THR A 161 -17.63 14.60 -1.66
C THR A 161 -18.23 15.20 -2.94
N ALA A 162 -19.52 15.56 -2.93
CA ALA A 162 -20.18 16.18 -4.07
C ALA A 162 -19.57 17.55 -4.40
N ARG A 163 -19.25 18.37 -3.38
CA ARG A 163 -18.57 19.66 -3.55
C ARG A 163 -17.16 19.47 -4.12
N GLN A 164 -16.39 18.52 -3.61
CA GLN A 164 -15.05 18.20 -4.14
C GLN A 164 -15.09 17.79 -5.60
N ARG A 165 -16.03 16.91 -5.98
CA ARG A 165 -16.18 16.42 -7.38
C ARG A 165 -16.54 17.51 -8.37
N ARG A 166 -17.08 18.65 -7.94
CA ARG A 166 -17.36 19.82 -8.80
C ARG A 166 -16.09 20.62 -9.13
N GLN A 167 -15.01 20.41 -8.38
CA GLN A 167 -13.74 21.09 -8.65
C GLN A 167 -13.01 20.44 -9.83
N PRO A 168 -12.22 21.20 -10.60
CA PRO A 168 -11.35 20.64 -11.63
C PRO A 168 -10.44 19.55 -11.05
N PRO A 169 -10.19 18.43 -11.75
CA PRO A 169 -9.36 17.33 -11.29
C PRO A 169 -7.97 17.77 -10.78
N ALA A 170 -7.33 18.72 -11.45
CA ALA A 170 -6.04 19.27 -11.04
C ALA A 170 -6.10 19.93 -9.64
N ARG A 171 -7.19 20.65 -9.32
CA ARG A 171 -7.38 21.27 -8.01
C ARG A 171 -7.63 20.22 -6.92
N GLN A 172 -8.36 19.16 -7.24
CA GLN A 172 -8.59 18.05 -6.33
C GLN A 172 -7.26 17.34 -6.00
N VAL A 173 -6.45 17.00 -7.02
CA VAL A 173 -5.13 16.38 -6.85
C VAL A 173 -4.22 17.27 -6.02
N ALA A 174 -4.13 18.57 -6.33
CA ALA A 174 -3.33 19.51 -5.55
C ALA A 174 -3.78 19.59 -4.07
N GLY A 175 -5.09 19.50 -3.80
CA GLY A 175 -5.63 19.42 -2.44
C GLY A 175 -5.19 18.17 -1.69
N VAL A 176 -5.22 17.01 -2.35
CA VAL A 176 -4.76 15.74 -1.77
C VAL A 176 -3.25 15.77 -1.50
N LEU A 177 -2.46 16.27 -2.44
CA LEU A 177 -1.00 16.38 -2.24
C LEU A 177 -0.64 17.30 -1.07
N ARG A 178 -1.33 18.45 -0.90
CA ARG A 178 -1.14 19.31 0.28
C ARG A 178 -1.49 18.65 1.61
N LEU A 179 -2.44 17.71 1.60
CA LEU A 179 -2.81 16.94 2.79
C LEU A 179 -1.79 15.83 3.09
N CYS A 180 -1.30 15.15 2.05
CA CYS A 180 -0.49 13.94 2.17
C CYS A 180 1.01 14.20 2.19
N CYS A 181 1.51 15.23 1.49
CA CYS A 181 2.94 15.53 1.42
C CYS A 181 3.34 16.57 2.47
N ALA A 182 4.54 16.43 3.01
CA ALA A 182 5.19 17.50 3.76
C ALA A 182 5.61 18.64 2.83
N GLU A 183 6.10 18.30 1.64
CA GLU A 183 6.52 19.24 0.59
C GLU A 183 5.97 18.79 -0.78
N PRO A 184 4.77 19.24 -1.17
CA PRO A 184 4.12 18.83 -2.42
C PRO A 184 4.93 19.11 -3.70
N SER A 185 5.82 20.10 -3.68
CA SER A 185 6.66 20.47 -4.83
C SER A 185 7.68 19.40 -5.21
N ARG A 186 7.96 18.44 -4.31
CA ARG A 186 8.83 17.29 -4.59
C ARG A 186 8.19 16.24 -5.50
N VAL A 187 6.86 16.25 -5.64
CA VAL A 187 6.16 15.32 -6.52
C VAL A 187 6.33 15.76 -7.97
N ALA A 188 6.86 14.89 -8.81
CA ALA A 188 7.15 15.20 -10.21
C ALA A 188 5.89 15.54 -11.02
N ALA A 189 6.01 16.48 -11.94
CA ALA A 189 4.88 17.02 -12.71
C ALA A 189 4.16 15.98 -13.57
N ASP A 190 4.89 15.00 -14.13
CA ASP A 190 4.33 13.90 -14.90
C ASP A 190 3.51 12.94 -14.01
N VAL A 191 3.95 12.72 -12.77
CA VAL A 191 3.21 11.95 -11.75
C VAL A 191 1.90 12.67 -11.40
N ILE A 192 1.94 13.98 -11.16
CA ILE A 192 0.75 14.80 -10.92
C ILE A 192 -0.21 14.70 -12.11
N THR A 193 0.30 14.82 -13.34
CA THR A 193 -0.48 14.71 -14.57
C THR A 193 -1.21 13.36 -14.67
N ARG A 194 -0.54 12.26 -14.32
CA ARG A 194 -1.17 10.93 -14.29
C ARG A 194 -2.32 10.84 -13.28
N HIS A 195 -2.14 11.39 -12.07
CA HIS A 195 -3.22 11.44 -11.08
C HIS A 195 -4.42 12.26 -11.57
N VAL A 196 -4.17 13.39 -12.22
CA VAL A 196 -5.21 14.22 -12.83
C VAL A 196 -5.97 13.45 -13.92
N GLN A 197 -5.26 12.73 -14.80
CA GLN A 197 -5.87 11.91 -15.85
C GLN A 197 -6.75 10.78 -15.29
N VAL A 198 -6.26 10.04 -14.29
CA VAL A 198 -7.04 8.99 -13.61
C VAL A 198 -8.29 9.58 -12.97
N LEU A 199 -8.16 10.71 -12.27
CA LEU A 199 -9.29 11.36 -11.61
C LEU A 199 -10.32 11.88 -12.61
N ALA A 200 -9.89 12.43 -13.75
CA ALA A 200 -10.77 12.88 -14.84
C ALA A 200 -11.55 11.71 -15.45
N GLN A 201 -10.91 10.56 -15.67
CA GLN A 201 -11.59 9.35 -16.15
C GLN A 201 -12.58 8.83 -15.10
N ARG A 202 -12.18 8.80 -13.82
CA ARG A 202 -13.02 8.37 -12.70
C ARG A 202 -14.25 9.26 -12.50
N ALA A 203 -14.20 10.54 -12.84
CA ALA A 203 -15.31 11.47 -12.72
C ALA A 203 -16.55 11.01 -13.52
N ARG A 204 -16.34 10.17 -14.55
CA ARG A 204 -17.41 9.57 -15.37
C ARG A 204 -18.12 8.38 -14.70
N PHE A 205 -17.58 7.88 -13.56
CA PHE A 205 -18.16 6.71 -12.87
C PHE A 205 -19.27 7.16 -11.91
N THR A 206 -20.42 6.51 -12.02
CA THR A 206 -21.51 6.65 -11.06
C THR A 206 -21.11 6.00 -9.71
N GLY A 207 -21.60 6.56 -8.58
CA GLY A 207 -21.34 5.97 -7.26
C GLY A 207 -19.96 6.22 -6.65
N ALA A 208 -18.99 6.79 -7.38
CA ALA A 208 -17.62 6.95 -6.90
C ALA A 208 -17.48 7.73 -5.57
N GLY A 209 -18.40 8.65 -5.26
CA GLY A 209 -18.43 9.37 -3.98
C GLY A 209 -18.96 8.52 -2.84
N GLN A 210 -19.94 7.65 -3.10
CA GLN A 210 -20.47 6.70 -2.12
C GLN A 210 -19.43 5.64 -1.78
N ASP A 211 -18.70 5.15 -2.79
CA ASP A 211 -17.60 4.19 -2.67
C ASP A 211 -16.52 4.74 -1.73
N PHE A 212 -16.09 5.97 -1.95
CA PHE A 212 -15.09 6.64 -1.10
C PHE A 212 -15.58 6.77 0.36
N SER A 213 -16.83 7.21 0.55
CA SER A 213 -17.41 7.36 1.90
C SER A 213 -17.56 6.02 2.62
N ALA A 214 -17.85 4.94 1.90
CA ALA A 214 -17.92 3.60 2.48
C ALA A 214 -16.52 3.09 2.86
N ALA A 215 -15.52 3.32 2.02
CA ALA A 215 -14.14 2.92 2.29
C ALA A 215 -13.57 3.64 3.52
N ILE A 216 -13.75 4.97 3.63
CA ILE A 216 -13.25 5.74 4.78
C ILE A 216 -13.90 5.29 6.10
N ARG A 217 -15.22 5.06 6.11
CA ARG A 217 -15.90 4.51 7.29
C ARG A 217 -15.35 3.15 7.70
N SER A 218 -15.05 2.29 6.73
CA SER A 218 -14.47 0.97 6.99
C SER A 218 -13.04 1.05 7.57
N VAL A 219 -12.21 1.98 7.08
CA VAL A 219 -10.87 2.23 7.65
C VAL A 219 -11.01 2.68 9.09
N ILE A 220 -11.84 3.70 9.37
CA ILE A 220 -12.05 4.23 10.72
C ILE A 220 -12.58 3.15 11.67
N ALA A 221 -13.55 2.33 11.21
CA ALA A 221 -14.08 1.23 12.01
C ALA A 221 -13.00 0.16 12.32
N THR A 222 -12.03 -0.03 11.43
CA THR A 222 -10.96 -1.01 11.63
C THR A 222 -9.90 -0.51 12.63
N VAL A 223 -9.45 0.76 12.51
CA VAL A 223 -8.44 1.34 13.41
C VAL A 223 -9.02 1.80 14.74
N GLY A 224 -10.32 2.13 14.77
CA GLY A 224 -11.04 2.64 15.91
C GLY A 224 -11.74 1.55 16.74
N CYS A 225 -12.54 1.99 17.71
CA CYS A 225 -13.39 1.09 18.51
C CYS A 225 -14.68 0.76 17.72
N PRO A 226 -15.11 -0.53 17.66
CA PRO A 226 -14.59 -1.71 18.36
C PRO A 226 -13.48 -2.47 17.59
N GLY A 227 -13.20 -2.16 16.34
CA GLY A 227 -12.30 -2.93 15.45
C GLY A 227 -10.83 -2.98 15.89
N ARG A 228 -10.37 -1.97 16.62
CA ARG A 228 -8.97 -1.76 16.99
C ARG A 228 -8.29 -3.00 17.59
N ARG A 229 -8.91 -3.64 18.59
CA ARG A 229 -8.34 -4.83 19.25
C ARG A 229 -8.22 -6.01 18.28
N ALA A 230 -9.21 -6.20 17.43
CA ALA A 230 -9.17 -7.26 16.41
C ALA A 230 -8.06 -6.98 15.39
N TYR A 231 -7.91 -5.74 14.96
CA TYR A 231 -6.84 -5.34 14.03
C TYR A 231 -5.46 -5.50 14.66
N GLN A 232 -5.27 -5.11 15.92
CA GLN A 232 -4.01 -5.33 16.65
C GLN A 232 -3.64 -6.83 16.72
N ARG A 233 -4.60 -7.72 17.02
CA ARG A 233 -4.34 -9.17 16.98
C ARG A 233 -3.88 -9.64 15.60
N ARG A 234 -4.45 -9.10 14.52
CA ARG A 234 -4.03 -9.43 13.15
C ARG A 234 -2.63 -8.91 12.84
N ILE A 235 -2.27 -7.71 13.31
CA ILE A 235 -0.91 -7.18 13.19
C ILE A 235 0.11 -8.13 13.85
N HIS A 236 -0.16 -8.59 15.06
CA HIS A 236 0.73 -9.50 15.77
C HIS A 236 0.80 -10.93 15.21
N SER A 237 -0.20 -11.34 14.40
CA SER A 237 -0.19 -12.66 13.76
C SER A 237 0.51 -12.71 12.41
N VAL A 238 1.09 -11.61 11.94
CA VAL A 238 1.87 -11.58 10.69
C VAL A 238 3.19 -12.32 10.90
N ALA A 239 3.40 -13.38 10.12
CA ALA A 239 4.56 -14.26 10.23
C ALA A 239 5.67 -13.97 9.22
N CYS A 240 5.35 -13.31 8.10
CA CYS A 240 6.35 -12.98 7.08
C CYS A 240 7.22 -11.78 7.50
N PRO A 241 8.42 -11.62 6.90
CA PRO A 241 9.26 -10.43 7.09
C PRO A 241 8.50 -9.14 6.76
N VAL A 242 8.71 -8.09 7.57
CA VAL A 242 8.04 -6.79 7.41
C VAL A 242 9.05 -5.65 7.39
N LEU A 243 8.97 -4.83 6.35
CA LEU A 243 9.58 -3.51 6.29
C LEU A 243 8.50 -2.45 6.51
N LEU A 244 8.62 -1.65 7.55
CA LEU A 244 7.75 -0.52 7.84
C LEU A 244 8.50 0.77 7.50
N ILE A 245 8.07 1.45 6.42
CA ILE A 245 8.58 2.75 6.00
C ILE A 245 7.61 3.82 6.47
N HIS A 246 8.12 4.91 7.06
CA HIS A 246 7.26 5.98 7.54
C HIS A 246 7.89 7.35 7.37
N GLY A 247 7.14 8.30 6.81
CA GLY A 247 7.53 9.70 6.72
C GLY A 247 7.42 10.40 8.08
N THR A 248 8.47 11.09 8.54
CA THR A 248 8.42 11.76 9.86
C THR A 248 7.49 12.97 9.88
N GLY A 249 7.12 13.51 8.71
CA GLY A 249 6.17 14.61 8.53
C GLY A 249 4.73 14.14 8.21
N ASP A 250 4.43 12.84 8.35
CA ASP A 250 3.08 12.33 8.13
C ASP A 250 2.08 12.88 9.17
N ARG A 251 1.11 13.64 8.68
CA ARG A 251 0.03 14.24 9.48
C ARG A 251 -1.22 13.37 9.57
N LEU A 252 -1.37 12.40 8.65
CA LEU A 252 -2.52 11.49 8.61
C LEU A 252 -2.34 10.32 9.57
N VAL A 253 -1.14 9.73 9.59
CA VAL A 253 -0.73 8.68 10.52
C VAL A 253 0.60 9.11 11.14
N PRO A 254 0.62 9.66 12.34
CA PRO A 254 1.86 10.13 12.97
C PRO A 254 2.91 9.03 13.10
N VAL A 255 4.18 9.37 12.89
CA VAL A 255 5.32 8.43 12.97
C VAL A 255 5.40 7.69 14.32
N THR A 256 4.84 8.27 15.38
CA THR A 256 4.72 7.63 16.69
C THR A 256 3.89 6.34 16.66
N ALA A 257 2.93 6.21 15.73
CA ALA A 257 2.19 4.98 15.52
C ALA A 257 3.09 3.88 14.93
N ALA A 258 3.91 4.23 13.93
CA ALA A 258 4.88 3.32 13.34
C ALA A 258 5.93 2.85 14.35
N ARG A 259 6.47 3.77 15.14
CA ARG A 259 7.41 3.46 16.25
C ARG A 259 6.77 2.52 17.28
N THR A 260 5.49 2.73 17.60
CA THR A 260 4.76 1.85 18.51
C THR A 260 4.55 0.47 17.92
N ALA A 261 4.13 0.37 16.65
CA ALA A 261 3.96 -0.89 15.96
C ALA A 261 5.28 -1.68 15.88
N ALA A 262 6.40 -1.02 15.56
CA ALA A 262 7.72 -1.65 15.51
C ALA A 262 8.18 -2.16 16.88
N ARG A 263 7.99 -1.38 17.95
CA ARG A 263 8.29 -1.85 19.32
C ARG A 263 7.46 -3.07 19.72
N GLN A 264 6.22 -3.15 19.30
CA GLN A 264 5.33 -4.27 19.59
C GLN A 264 5.58 -5.50 18.71
N ASN A 265 6.36 -5.36 17.63
CA ASN A 265 6.71 -6.41 16.69
C ASN A 265 8.22 -6.36 16.41
N PRO A 266 9.08 -6.87 17.32
CA PRO A 266 10.54 -6.71 17.23
C PRO A 266 11.20 -7.28 15.97
N GLY A 267 10.52 -8.22 15.27
CA GLY A 267 10.97 -8.75 13.98
C GLY A 267 10.72 -7.81 12.78
N TRP A 268 10.07 -6.67 12.98
CA TRP A 268 9.83 -5.71 11.93
C TRP A 268 11.02 -4.76 11.76
N THR A 269 11.39 -4.45 10.52
CA THR A 269 12.37 -3.41 10.21
C THR A 269 11.65 -2.08 10.07
N LEU A 270 11.93 -1.09 10.92
CA LEU A 270 11.42 0.27 10.78
C LEU A 270 12.44 1.14 10.05
N ALA A 271 11.99 1.86 9.04
CA ALA A 271 12.76 2.88 8.32
C ALA A 271 11.98 4.20 8.29
N GLU A 272 12.52 5.23 8.90
CA GLU A 272 11.94 6.57 8.90
C GLU A 272 12.57 7.43 7.79
N ILE A 273 11.74 8.16 7.02
CA ILE A 273 12.22 9.11 6.02
C ILE A 273 11.94 10.52 6.52
N THR A 274 13.02 11.22 6.88
CA THR A 274 12.93 12.54 7.51
C THR A 274 12.35 13.60 6.56
N GLY A 275 11.41 14.41 7.07
CA GLY A 275 10.82 15.54 6.36
C GLY A 275 9.95 15.16 5.17
N VAL A 276 9.40 13.93 5.18
CA VAL A 276 8.50 13.39 4.16
C VAL A 276 7.14 13.11 4.79
N GLY A 277 6.07 13.30 4.04
CA GLY A 277 4.69 13.09 4.48
C GLY A 277 4.20 11.64 4.29
N HIS A 278 2.88 11.49 4.13
CA HIS A 278 2.13 10.24 4.07
C HIS A 278 2.34 9.40 2.80
N VAL A 279 3.03 9.95 1.79
CA VAL A 279 3.22 9.29 0.50
C VAL A 279 4.70 9.30 0.06
N PRO A 280 5.61 8.69 0.83
CA PRO A 280 7.04 8.66 0.53
C PRO A 280 7.35 8.14 -0.87
N GLN A 281 6.56 7.19 -1.36
CA GLN A 281 6.68 6.62 -2.70
C GLN A 281 6.46 7.65 -3.84
N LEU A 282 5.83 8.78 -3.54
CA LEU A 282 5.63 9.90 -4.47
C LEU A 282 6.53 11.08 -4.15
N GLU A 283 6.68 11.42 -2.87
CA GLU A 283 7.40 12.61 -2.39
C GLU A 283 8.92 12.40 -2.35
N ALA A 284 9.38 11.18 -2.06
CA ALA A 284 10.78 10.80 -1.95
C ALA A 284 11.07 9.42 -2.58
N PRO A 285 10.73 9.20 -3.87
CA PRO A 285 10.78 7.87 -4.49
C PRO A 285 12.17 7.23 -4.45
N VAL A 286 13.24 8.00 -4.63
CA VAL A 286 14.62 7.50 -4.61
C VAL A 286 15.01 6.99 -3.21
N SER A 287 14.70 7.73 -2.15
CA SER A 287 14.95 7.30 -0.78
C SER A 287 14.12 6.08 -0.41
N THR A 288 12.85 6.08 -0.80
CA THR A 288 11.94 4.94 -0.61
C THR A 288 12.45 3.68 -1.30
N ALA A 289 12.85 3.78 -2.57
CA ALA A 289 13.39 2.65 -3.33
C ALA A 289 14.71 2.14 -2.75
N ARG A 290 15.58 3.02 -2.27
CA ARG A 290 16.85 2.64 -1.62
C ARG A 290 16.60 1.78 -0.38
N VAL A 291 15.68 2.20 0.48
CA VAL A 291 15.28 1.45 1.68
C VAL A 291 14.72 0.07 1.30
N ILE A 292 13.80 0.03 0.33
CA ILE A 292 13.19 -1.22 -0.15
C ILE A 292 14.25 -2.17 -0.70
N THR A 293 15.12 -1.68 -1.59
CA THR A 293 16.17 -2.50 -2.22
C THR A 293 17.16 -3.04 -1.19
N GLY A 294 17.53 -2.22 -0.21
CA GLY A 294 18.39 -2.65 0.90
C GLY A 294 17.77 -3.79 1.70
N TRP A 295 16.50 -3.65 2.05
CA TRP A 295 15.76 -4.67 2.81
C TRP A 295 15.57 -5.97 2.01
N LEU A 296 15.22 -5.89 0.73
CA LEU A 296 15.08 -7.06 -0.15
C LEU A 296 16.39 -7.85 -0.28
N ARG A 297 17.53 -7.16 -0.39
CA ARG A 297 18.85 -7.80 -0.41
C ARG A 297 19.19 -8.49 0.91
N ALA A 298 18.85 -7.89 2.04
CA ALA A 298 19.06 -8.48 3.35
C ALA A 298 18.19 -9.74 3.54
N ALA A 299 16.91 -9.67 3.22
CA ALA A 299 15.98 -10.80 3.30
C ALA A 299 16.40 -11.96 2.37
N GLY A 300 16.87 -11.66 1.16
CA GLY A 300 17.38 -12.67 0.23
C GLY A 300 18.66 -13.39 0.77
N ARG A 301 19.56 -12.67 1.43
CA ARG A 301 20.74 -13.27 2.07
C ARG A 301 20.35 -14.21 3.19
N THR A 302 19.47 -13.78 4.08
CA THR A 302 18.99 -14.60 5.22
C THR A 302 18.33 -15.89 4.73
N ALA A 303 17.51 -15.83 3.67
CA ALA A 303 16.91 -17.01 3.08
C ALA A 303 17.94 -17.96 2.44
N ALA A 304 18.95 -17.41 1.75
CA ALA A 304 20.04 -18.19 1.16
C ALA A 304 20.93 -18.84 2.23
N GLU A 305 21.23 -18.13 3.32
CA GLU A 305 22.00 -18.66 4.45
C GLU A 305 21.24 -19.79 5.19
N ALA A 306 19.92 -19.63 5.35
CA ALA A 306 19.07 -20.67 5.96
C ALA A 306 18.94 -21.92 5.08
N ALA A 307 19.06 -21.77 3.75
CA ALA A 307 18.98 -22.87 2.79
C ALA A 307 20.35 -23.54 2.53
N ALA A 308 21.47 -22.94 2.98
CA ALA A 308 22.79 -23.53 2.83
C ALA A 308 22.91 -24.77 3.73
N PRO A 309 23.33 -25.95 3.17
CA PRO A 309 23.55 -27.12 3.98
C PRO A 309 24.62 -26.83 5.04
N GLY A 310 24.26 -27.08 6.30
CA GLY A 310 25.17 -26.85 7.43
C GLY A 310 26.55 -27.42 7.14
N ARG A 311 27.61 -26.61 7.28
CA ARG A 311 28.96 -27.12 7.31
C ARG A 311 29.04 -28.10 8.46
N GLN A 312 28.99 -29.40 8.15
CA GLN A 312 29.36 -30.43 9.08
C GLN A 312 30.79 -30.12 9.53
N GLU A 313 30.93 -29.79 10.77
CA GLU A 313 32.22 -29.72 11.48
C GLU A 313 32.87 -31.09 11.32
N GLN A 314 33.83 -31.15 10.40
CA GLN A 314 34.68 -32.37 10.24
C GLN A 314 35.44 -32.55 11.57
N ALA A 315 34.91 -33.45 12.40
CA ALA A 315 35.63 -33.95 13.56
C ALA A 315 36.97 -34.51 13.06
N ARG A 316 38.06 -33.86 13.46
CA ARG A 316 39.40 -34.38 13.27
C ARG A 316 39.50 -35.76 13.95
N PRO A 317 39.99 -36.80 13.26
CA PRO A 317 40.28 -38.08 13.94
C PRO A 317 41.39 -37.83 14.96
N ALA A 318 41.14 -38.25 16.23
CA ALA A 318 42.14 -38.27 17.26
C ALA A 318 43.25 -39.22 16.83
N ALA A 319 44.49 -38.71 16.73
CA ALA A 319 45.69 -39.52 16.56
C ALA A 319 45.88 -40.42 17.79
N ALA A 320 45.76 -41.73 17.55
CA ALA A 320 46.22 -42.73 18.51
C ALA A 320 47.75 -42.73 18.53
N GLY A 321 48.36 -42.52 19.66
CA GLY A 321 49.74 -42.75 19.99
C GLY A 321 49.78 -43.57 21.26
#